data_dd7a092708d1d3c3e7919f2000289092
#
_entry.id   dd7a092708d1d3c3e7919f2000289092
#
_cell.length_a   1.000
_cell.length_b   1.000
_cell.length_c   1.000
_cell.angle_alpha   90.00
_cell.angle_beta   90.00
_cell.angle_gamma   90.00
#
_symmetry.space_group_name_H-M   'P 1'
#
loop_
_entity.id
_entity.type
_entity.pdbx_description
1 polymer ?
#
loop_
_entity_poly.entity_id
_entity_poly.type
_entity_poly.pdbx_seq_one_letter_code
_entity_poly.pdbx_strand_id
1 'polypeptide(L)'
;GEVKKIQILDALCATGIRTRRWLEETSEDVSSRLRVKMCDMDEEALEWARSNLENDDLKKNVVVIQGDARKEILRQGWHWIDLDPYGSPVPFLDLAMQATARRSVISISATDTAALSGSSPGPLRRRYGARVHMDGLKHDSGLRVLLASAAKAAARHDRVIRPLLSIWDSHHLRVTILVERSKMGASAVDANLGWRVASPNDSIVDSAIQAGLLPEHDSGSRPMHVMLPLDAYPNLNAGVSGPLWTGDIGDPDVMASMSETAAEEICKVGDPEMNLKEVRRAKQAVKRIC
;
A
#
# COMPACT_ATOMS: atom_id res chain seq x y z
N GLY A 1 26.21 15.93 15.23
CA GLY A 1 25.05 16.41 14.48
C GLY A 1 23.79 15.88 15.15
N GLU A 2 22.76 16.67 15.19
CA GLU A 2 21.47 16.27 15.79
C GLU A 2 20.90 15.07 15.02
N VAL A 3 20.55 14.01 15.71
CA VAL A 3 19.98 12.78 15.10
C VAL A 3 18.61 13.14 14.54
N LYS A 4 18.44 13.02 13.22
CA LYS A 4 17.22 13.40 12.54
C LYS A 4 16.05 12.49 12.94
N LYS A 5 15.04 13.04 13.61
CA LYS A 5 13.84 12.34 14.06
C LYS A 5 12.94 11.95 12.88
N ILE A 6 12.30 10.80 12.98
CA ILE A 6 11.35 10.26 11.99
C ILE A 6 9.95 10.37 12.59
N GLN A 7 9.13 11.26 12.03
CA GLN A 7 7.73 11.46 12.46
C GLN A 7 6.84 10.42 11.80
N ILE A 8 6.15 9.61 12.61
CA ILE A 8 5.23 8.56 12.15
C ILE A 8 3.84 8.84 12.70
N LEU A 9 2.83 8.63 11.88
CA LEU A 9 1.43 8.60 12.28
C LEU A 9 0.86 7.20 12.05
N ASP A 10 0.46 6.53 13.14
CA ASP A 10 -0.41 5.37 13.13
C ASP A 10 -1.85 5.91 13.23
N ALA A 11 -2.48 6.13 12.07
CA ALA A 11 -3.63 7.00 11.95
C ALA A 11 -4.94 6.38 12.43
N LEU A 12 -5.03 5.05 12.47
CA LEU A 12 -6.15 4.26 12.96
C LEU A 12 -5.55 3.07 13.70
N CYS A 13 -4.96 3.37 14.86
CA CYS A 13 -3.99 2.49 15.52
C CYS A 13 -4.64 1.28 16.23
N ALA A 14 -5.94 1.33 16.49
CA ALA A 14 -6.65 0.32 17.27
C ALA A 14 -5.85 -0.05 18.55
N THR A 15 -5.43 -1.29 18.70
CA THR A 15 -4.66 -1.77 19.87
C THR A 15 -3.18 -1.37 19.87
N GLY A 16 -2.70 -0.61 18.89
CA GLY A 16 -1.32 -0.10 18.82
C GLY A 16 -0.24 -1.14 18.58
N ILE A 17 -0.60 -2.38 18.27
CA ILE A 17 0.36 -3.48 18.09
C ILE A 17 1.38 -3.18 16.98
N ARG A 18 0.99 -2.45 15.95
CA ARG A 18 1.87 -2.08 14.84
C ARG A 18 2.95 -1.10 15.28
N THR A 19 2.56 -0.07 16.04
CA THR A 19 3.50 0.87 16.65
C THR A 19 4.48 0.17 17.58
N ARG A 20 4.01 -0.75 18.44
CA ARG A 20 4.87 -1.56 19.30
C ARG A 20 5.90 -2.33 18.49
N ARG A 21 5.49 -3.00 17.42
CA ARG A 21 6.39 -3.75 16.53
C ARG A 21 7.45 -2.86 15.87
N TRP A 22 7.10 -1.65 15.42
CA TRP A 22 8.08 -0.72 14.87
C TRP A 22 9.15 -0.32 15.88
N LEU A 23 8.79 -0.18 17.15
CA LEU A 23 9.73 0.21 18.20
C LEU A 23 10.59 -0.96 18.69
N GLU A 24 10.03 -2.17 18.73
CA GLU A 24 10.74 -3.36 19.24
C GLU A 24 11.52 -4.12 18.16
N GLU A 25 10.97 -4.19 16.93
CA GLU A 25 11.53 -5.03 15.86
C GLU A 25 12.54 -4.29 14.96
N THR A 26 12.70 -2.97 15.11
CA THR A 26 13.73 -2.22 14.38
C THR A 26 14.99 -2.08 15.23
N SER A 27 16.15 -1.88 14.58
CA SER A 27 17.41 -1.66 15.29
C SER A 27 17.33 -0.45 16.22
N GLU A 28 18.10 -0.45 17.31
CA GLU A 28 18.13 0.64 18.30
C GLU A 28 18.46 2.01 17.66
N ASP A 29 19.36 2.04 16.67
CA ASP A 29 19.65 3.27 15.92
C ASP A 29 18.41 3.83 15.21
N VAL A 30 17.54 2.98 14.67
CA VAL A 30 16.29 3.39 14.03
C VAL A 30 15.23 3.72 15.07
N SER A 31 14.95 2.81 16.02
CA SER A 31 13.88 2.96 17.02
C SER A 31 14.05 4.20 17.89
N SER A 32 15.28 4.54 18.27
CA SER A 32 15.58 5.77 19.04
C SER A 32 15.20 7.07 18.32
N ARG A 33 15.14 7.04 17.00
CA ARG A 33 14.79 8.18 16.12
C ARG A 33 13.29 8.29 15.86
N LEU A 34 12.51 7.23 16.07
CA LEU A 34 11.08 7.24 15.81
C LEU A 34 10.35 8.17 16.80
N ARG A 35 9.39 8.91 16.29
CA ARG A 35 8.44 9.70 17.06
C ARG A 35 7.07 9.38 16.50
N VAL A 36 6.32 8.57 17.25
CA VAL A 36 5.06 7.99 16.78
C VAL A 36 3.89 8.71 17.44
N LYS A 37 2.93 9.13 16.64
CA LYS A 37 1.59 9.46 17.12
C LYS A 37 0.65 8.33 16.75
N MET A 38 -0.04 7.81 17.74
CA MET A 38 -1.10 6.82 17.59
C MET A 38 -2.42 7.54 17.74
N CYS A 39 -3.32 7.38 16.79
CA CYS A 39 -4.64 7.99 16.81
C CYS A 39 -5.72 6.96 16.56
N ASP A 40 -6.76 6.97 17.39
CA ASP A 40 -8.01 6.26 17.16
C ASP A 40 -9.19 7.03 17.76
N MET A 41 -10.39 6.78 17.28
CA MET A 41 -11.62 7.34 17.85
C MET A 41 -12.12 6.53 19.06
N ASP A 42 -11.79 5.23 19.08
CA ASP A 42 -12.24 4.28 20.09
C ASP A 42 -11.32 4.31 21.31
N GLU A 43 -11.84 4.81 22.43
CA GLU A 43 -11.08 4.89 23.69
C GLU A 43 -10.75 3.51 24.26
N GLU A 44 -11.63 2.52 24.11
CA GLU A 44 -11.36 1.16 24.58
C GLU A 44 -10.15 0.55 23.83
N ALA A 45 -10.10 0.76 22.51
CA ALA A 45 -8.93 0.35 21.71
C ALA A 45 -7.65 1.09 22.17
N LEU A 46 -7.75 2.38 22.51
CA LEU A 46 -6.60 3.15 23.02
C LEU A 46 -6.14 2.72 24.41
N GLU A 47 -7.03 2.24 25.27
CA GLU A 47 -6.64 1.62 26.55
C GLU A 47 -5.77 0.38 26.32
N TRP A 48 -6.17 -0.49 25.38
CA TRP A 48 -5.33 -1.60 24.94
C TRP A 48 -4.01 -1.14 24.33
N ALA A 49 -4.03 -0.08 23.55
CA ALA A 49 -2.83 0.48 22.95
C ALA A 49 -1.84 1.00 24.00
N ARG A 50 -2.32 1.64 25.07
CA ARG A 50 -1.49 2.10 26.19
C ARG A 50 -0.90 0.91 26.97
N SER A 51 -1.71 -0.13 27.21
CA SER A 51 -1.27 -1.36 27.87
C SER A 51 -0.20 -2.10 27.05
N ASN A 52 -0.35 -2.17 25.74
CA ASN A 52 0.65 -2.78 24.85
C ASN A 52 1.99 -2.01 24.80
N LEU A 53 2.05 -0.80 25.36
CA LEU A 53 3.25 0.03 25.45
C LEU A 53 3.77 0.15 26.90
N GLU A 54 3.59 -0.86 27.75
CA GLU A 54 3.93 -0.79 29.18
C GLU A 54 5.41 -0.54 29.47
N ASN A 55 6.30 -0.85 28.54
CA ASN A 55 7.72 -0.54 28.67
C ASN A 55 7.94 0.99 28.61
N ASP A 56 8.47 1.57 29.69
CA ASP A 56 8.70 3.02 29.85
C ASP A 56 9.65 3.59 28.79
N ASP A 57 10.57 2.81 28.26
CA ASP A 57 11.50 3.26 27.22
C ASP A 57 10.78 3.42 25.85
N LEU A 58 9.78 2.60 25.57
CA LEU A 58 8.94 2.73 24.38
C LEU A 58 8.02 3.94 24.48
N LYS A 59 7.42 4.21 25.66
CA LYS A 59 6.51 5.33 25.90
C LYS A 59 7.12 6.69 25.59
N LYS A 60 8.42 6.88 25.82
CA LYS A 60 9.10 8.16 25.57
C LYS A 60 8.97 8.69 24.15
N ASN A 61 8.75 7.80 23.19
CA ASN A 61 8.71 8.11 21.77
C ASN A 61 7.30 8.09 21.18
N VAL A 62 6.26 7.85 22.00
CA VAL A 62 4.87 7.67 21.56
C VAL A 62 3.94 8.67 22.21
N VAL A 63 3.02 9.22 21.41
CA VAL A 63 1.90 10.03 21.89
C VAL A 63 0.61 9.34 21.44
N VAL A 64 -0.27 9.03 22.39
CA VAL A 64 -1.58 8.42 22.15
C VAL A 64 -2.65 9.50 22.14
N ILE A 65 -3.47 9.57 21.10
CA ILE A 65 -4.44 10.61 20.84
C ILE A 65 -5.81 9.97 20.57
N GLN A 66 -6.81 10.29 21.39
CA GLN A 66 -8.20 10.01 21.04
C GLN A 66 -8.69 11.08 20.07
N GLY A 67 -9.09 10.71 18.86
CA GLY A 67 -9.55 11.68 17.89
C GLY A 67 -9.78 11.15 16.48
N ASP A 68 -10.23 12.05 15.63
CA ASP A 68 -10.43 11.77 14.21
C ASP A 68 -9.08 11.78 13.47
N ALA A 69 -8.72 10.64 12.89
CA ALA A 69 -7.49 10.47 12.10
C ALA A 69 -7.32 11.55 11.02
N ARG A 70 -8.41 12.02 10.40
CA ARG A 70 -8.37 13.06 9.36
C ARG A 70 -7.82 14.38 9.91
N LYS A 71 -8.12 14.71 11.15
CA LYS A 71 -7.59 15.91 11.82
C LYS A 71 -6.12 15.74 12.18
N GLU A 72 -5.74 14.55 12.68
CA GLU A 72 -4.36 14.29 13.07
C GLU A 72 -3.42 14.21 11.85
N ILE A 73 -3.87 13.64 10.73
CA ILE A 73 -3.13 13.63 9.47
C ILE A 73 -2.66 15.05 9.10
N LEU A 74 -3.54 16.05 9.19
CA LEU A 74 -3.26 17.43 8.75
C LEU A 74 -2.46 18.27 9.75
N ARG A 75 -2.10 17.75 10.94
CA ARG A 75 -1.42 18.56 11.97
C ARG A 75 0.02 18.91 11.66
N GLN A 76 0.71 18.07 10.88
CA GLN A 76 2.13 18.29 10.54
C GLN A 76 2.52 17.52 9.28
N GLY A 77 3.76 17.73 8.81
CA GLY A 77 4.36 16.89 7.78
C GLY A 77 4.89 15.57 8.36
N TRP A 78 4.47 14.46 7.79
CA TRP A 78 4.84 13.12 8.25
C TRP A 78 5.88 12.49 7.35
N HIS A 79 6.83 11.73 7.94
CA HIS A 79 7.78 10.88 7.21
C HIS A 79 7.18 9.51 6.90
N TRP A 80 6.26 9.02 7.76
CA TRP A 80 5.50 7.80 7.53
C TRP A 80 4.08 8.00 8.04
N ILE A 81 3.10 7.59 7.22
CA ILE A 81 1.69 7.50 7.62
C ILE A 81 1.24 6.06 7.40
N ASP A 82 0.65 5.45 8.42
CA ASP A 82 -0.03 4.17 8.31
C ASP A 82 -1.54 4.41 8.30
N LEU A 83 -2.20 3.98 7.23
CA LEU A 83 -3.65 4.06 7.04
C LEU A 83 -4.23 2.65 7.02
N ASP A 84 -4.87 2.24 8.11
CA ASP A 84 -5.49 0.91 8.21
C ASP A 84 -6.97 1.00 8.65
N PRO A 85 -7.84 1.61 7.82
CA PRO A 85 -9.25 1.74 8.12
C PRO A 85 -10.00 0.41 7.92
N TYR A 86 -11.11 0.25 8.62
CA TYR A 86 -12.13 -0.69 8.20
C TYR A 86 -12.72 -0.24 6.86
N GLY A 87 -12.74 -1.13 5.87
CA GLY A 87 -13.28 -0.84 4.54
C GLY A 87 -12.30 -0.12 3.62
N SER A 88 -12.72 1.00 3.05
CA SER A 88 -11.97 1.72 2.02
C SER A 88 -11.09 2.83 2.59
N PRO A 89 -9.81 2.93 2.21
CA PRO A 89 -8.92 4.02 2.60
C PRO A 89 -9.14 5.32 1.82
N VAL A 90 -9.96 5.31 0.78
CA VAL A 90 -10.16 6.47 -0.12
C VAL A 90 -10.45 7.78 0.62
N PRO A 91 -11.26 7.82 1.71
CA PRO A 91 -11.53 9.06 2.44
C PRO A 91 -10.30 9.71 3.09
N PHE A 92 -9.20 8.97 3.23
CA PHE A 92 -7.97 9.44 3.88
C PHE A 92 -6.85 9.77 2.89
N LEU A 93 -6.92 9.26 1.64
CA LEU A 93 -5.82 9.33 0.70
C LEU A 93 -5.40 10.77 0.38
N ASP A 94 -6.35 11.63 0.09
CA ASP A 94 -6.08 13.03 -0.29
C ASP A 94 -5.39 13.79 0.86
N LEU A 95 -5.90 13.64 2.08
CA LEU A 95 -5.34 14.26 3.28
C LEU A 95 -3.93 13.73 3.58
N ALA A 96 -3.72 12.42 3.45
CA ALA A 96 -2.42 11.81 3.68
C ALA A 96 -1.38 12.32 2.66
N MET A 97 -1.74 12.43 1.39
CA MET A 97 -0.86 12.98 0.37
C MET A 97 -0.50 14.44 0.63
N GLN A 98 -1.47 15.24 1.07
CA GLN A 98 -1.23 16.64 1.46
C GLN A 98 -0.24 16.74 2.62
N ALA A 99 -0.34 15.87 3.61
CA ALA A 99 0.39 15.92 4.87
C ALA A 99 1.77 15.24 4.85
N THR A 100 2.21 14.68 3.71
CA THR A 100 3.54 14.07 3.62
C THR A 100 4.66 15.11 3.66
N ALA A 101 5.77 14.77 4.29
CA ALA A 101 7.02 15.51 4.17
C ALA A 101 7.54 15.50 2.71
N ARG A 102 8.72 16.05 2.43
CA ARG A 102 9.25 16.12 1.05
C ARG A 102 9.43 14.73 0.42
N ARG A 103 9.80 13.75 1.22
CA ARG A 103 9.93 12.34 0.89
C ARG A 103 9.36 11.54 2.04
N SER A 104 8.39 10.68 1.79
CA SER A 104 7.63 9.98 2.83
C SER A 104 7.21 8.60 2.37
N VAL A 105 6.93 7.74 3.32
CA VAL A 105 6.30 6.45 3.09
C VAL A 105 4.84 6.53 3.54
N ILE A 106 3.92 5.97 2.75
CA ILE A 106 2.55 5.73 3.19
C ILE A 106 2.27 4.24 3.02
N SER A 107 1.81 3.61 4.09
CA SER A 107 1.23 2.26 4.04
C SER A 107 -0.29 2.39 4.07
N ILE A 108 -0.95 1.76 3.12
CA ILE A 108 -2.39 1.88 2.89
C ILE A 108 -2.99 0.49 2.90
N SER A 109 -3.89 0.23 3.85
CA SER A 109 -4.67 -1.00 3.90
C SER A 109 -6.09 -0.78 3.41
N ALA A 110 -6.70 -1.83 2.87
CA ALA A 110 -8.10 -1.88 2.48
C ALA A 110 -8.67 -3.26 2.84
N THR A 111 -9.85 -3.26 3.47
CA THR A 111 -10.59 -4.47 3.81
C THR A 111 -11.89 -4.61 3.01
N ASP A 112 -12.20 -3.66 2.11
CA ASP A 112 -13.32 -3.77 1.18
C ASP A 112 -12.98 -4.62 -0.06
N THR A 113 -12.47 -5.83 0.22
CA THR A 113 -11.97 -6.79 -0.76
C THR A 113 -13.00 -7.21 -1.80
N ALA A 114 -14.28 -7.25 -1.43
CA ALA A 114 -15.38 -7.53 -2.36
C ALA A 114 -15.49 -6.46 -3.46
N ALA A 115 -15.23 -5.19 -3.14
CA ALA A 115 -15.15 -4.13 -4.14
C ALA A 115 -13.91 -4.31 -5.01
N LEU A 116 -12.73 -4.36 -4.40
CA LEU A 116 -11.45 -4.40 -5.11
C LEU A 116 -11.22 -5.69 -5.92
N SER A 117 -11.87 -6.81 -5.57
CA SER A 117 -11.86 -8.03 -6.39
C SER A 117 -12.86 -8.03 -7.55
N GLY A 118 -13.71 -6.99 -7.66
CA GLY A 118 -14.74 -6.91 -8.69
C GLY A 118 -16.05 -7.60 -8.36
N SER A 119 -16.16 -8.37 -7.27
CA SER A 119 -17.39 -9.05 -6.89
C SER A 119 -18.52 -8.10 -6.45
N SER A 120 -18.16 -6.87 -6.07
CA SER A 120 -19.11 -5.78 -5.77
C SER A 120 -18.85 -4.57 -6.67
N PRO A 121 -19.32 -4.56 -7.92
CA PRO A 121 -18.96 -3.52 -8.91
C PRO A 121 -19.53 -2.14 -8.58
N GLY A 122 -20.66 -2.05 -7.89
CA GLY A 122 -21.26 -0.78 -7.48
C GLY A 122 -20.35 0.03 -6.53
N PRO A 123 -19.96 -0.52 -5.37
CA PRO A 123 -18.97 0.08 -4.48
C PRO A 123 -17.63 0.37 -5.16
N LEU A 124 -17.11 -0.53 -6.00
CA LEU A 124 -15.88 -0.34 -6.74
C LEU A 124 -15.92 0.93 -7.61
N ARG A 125 -16.99 1.10 -8.40
CA ARG A 125 -17.17 2.31 -9.21
C ARG A 125 -17.29 3.58 -8.38
N ARG A 126 -18.11 3.56 -7.30
CA ARG A 126 -18.32 4.77 -6.49
C ARG A 126 -17.09 5.21 -5.72
N ARG A 127 -16.31 4.27 -5.16
CA ARG A 127 -15.16 4.58 -4.32
C ARG A 127 -13.88 4.80 -5.13
N TYR A 128 -13.64 3.93 -6.11
CA TYR A 128 -12.36 3.88 -6.83
C TYR A 128 -12.46 4.36 -8.29
N GLY A 129 -13.67 4.60 -8.80
CA GLY A 129 -13.87 5.00 -10.19
C GLY A 129 -13.39 3.95 -11.21
N ALA A 130 -13.37 2.68 -10.82
CA ALA A 130 -12.77 1.60 -11.59
C ALA A 130 -13.70 0.41 -11.74
N ARG A 131 -13.27 -0.56 -12.55
CA ARG A 131 -13.84 -1.91 -12.67
C ARG A 131 -12.75 -2.95 -12.57
N VAL A 132 -13.10 -4.16 -12.17
CA VAL A 132 -12.22 -5.33 -12.17
C VAL A 132 -12.97 -6.49 -12.80
N HIS A 133 -12.36 -7.08 -13.83
CA HIS A 133 -12.83 -8.33 -14.41
C HIS A 133 -12.49 -9.50 -13.48
N MET A 134 -13.49 -10.34 -13.20
CA MET A 134 -13.35 -11.47 -12.27
C MET A 134 -12.70 -12.67 -12.95
N ASP A 135 -11.39 -12.71 -12.92
CA ASP A 135 -10.56 -13.83 -13.42
C ASP A 135 -9.46 -14.17 -12.40
N GLY A 136 -8.50 -14.99 -12.80
CA GLY A 136 -7.35 -15.38 -11.96
C GLY A 136 -6.48 -14.21 -11.49
N LEU A 137 -6.53 -13.06 -12.18
CA LEU A 137 -5.77 -11.84 -11.88
C LEU A 137 -6.59 -10.75 -11.17
N LYS A 138 -7.79 -11.06 -10.69
CA LYS A 138 -8.65 -10.09 -10.00
C LYS A 138 -7.98 -9.43 -8.78
N HIS A 139 -7.13 -10.15 -8.07
CA HIS A 139 -6.43 -9.65 -6.90
C HIS A 139 -5.29 -8.68 -7.28
N ASP A 140 -4.50 -9.02 -8.30
CA ASP A 140 -3.52 -8.10 -8.90
C ASP A 140 -4.21 -6.82 -9.40
N SER A 141 -5.32 -6.97 -10.13
CA SER A 141 -6.10 -5.82 -10.61
C SER A 141 -6.62 -4.96 -9.46
N GLY A 142 -7.04 -5.56 -8.35
CA GLY A 142 -7.49 -4.82 -7.16
C GLY A 142 -6.38 -4.02 -6.49
N LEU A 143 -5.18 -4.59 -6.34
CA LEU A 143 -3.99 -3.88 -5.85
C LEU A 143 -3.64 -2.69 -6.76
N ARG A 144 -3.67 -2.90 -8.07
CA ARG A 144 -3.41 -1.85 -9.07
C ARG A 144 -4.48 -0.75 -9.07
N VAL A 145 -5.73 -1.06 -8.81
CA VAL A 145 -6.81 -0.05 -8.62
C VAL A 145 -6.56 0.78 -7.36
N LEU A 146 -6.12 0.18 -6.27
CA LEU A 146 -5.76 0.90 -5.06
C LEU A 146 -4.56 1.82 -5.29
N LEU A 147 -3.51 1.33 -5.97
CA LEU A 147 -2.35 2.14 -6.35
C LEU A 147 -2.73 3.31 -7.28
N ALA A 148 -3.59 3.08 -8.28
CA ALA A 148 -4.10 4.14 -9.15
C ALA A 148 -4.85 5.23 -8.37
N SER A 149 -5.64 4.84 -7.36
CA SER A 149 -6.33 5.79 -6.48
C SER A 149 -5.35 6.61 -5.65
N ALA A 150 -4.30 5.98 -5.12
CA ALA A 150 -3.23 6.67 -4.40
C ALA A 150 -2.43 7.62 -5.32
N ALA A 151 -2.10 7.18 -6.55
CA ALA A 151 -1.38 8.00 -7.55
C ALA A 151 -2.17 9.26 -7.92
N LYS A 152 -3.47 9.12 -8.19
CA LYS A 152 -4.35 10.25 -8.49
C LYS A 152 -4.47 11.21 -7.30
N ALA A 153 -4.54 10.70 -6.08
CA ALA A 153 -4.53 11.52 -4.87
C ALA A 153 -3.20 12.29 -4.73
N ALA A 154 -2.07 11.63 -4.93
CA ALA A 154 -0.74 12.24 -4.89
C ALA A 154 -0.56 13.36 -5.92
N ALA A 155 -1.00 13.11 -7.15
CA ALA A 155 -0.87 14.06 -8.25
C ALA A 155 -1.58 15.41 -7.97
N ARG A 156 -2.73 15.40 -7.28
CA ARG A 156 -3.43 16.63 -6.87
C ARG A 156 -2.61 17.53 -5.93
N HIS A 157 -1.58 16.96 -5.29
CA HIS A 157 -0.70 17.66 -4.35
C HIS A 157 0.75 17.80 -4.88
N ASP A 158 0.95 17.84 -6.20
CA ASP A 158 2.27 17.91 -6.85
C ASP A 158 3.21 16.75 -6.42
N ARG A 159 2.67 15.55 -6.21
CA ARG A 159 3.43 14.39 -5.73
C ARG A 159 3.31 13.21 -6.69
N VAL A 160 4.31 12.35 -6.65
CA VAL A 160 4.34 11.07 -7.34
C VAL A 160 4.47 9.94 -6.33
N ILE A 161 4.02 8.76 -6.72
CA ILE A 161 4.22 7.55 -5.93
C ILE A 161 5.19 6.59 -6.62
N ARG A 162 5.89 5.81 -5.81
CA ARG A 162 6.63 4.62 -6.23
C ARG A 162 6.22 3.47 -5.30
N PRO A 163 5.57 2.43 -5.82
CA PRO A 163 5.22 1.26 -5.02
C PRO A 163 6.48 0.58 -4.46
N LEU A 164 6.48 0.27 -3.18
CA LEU A 164 7.56 -0.44 -2.50
C LEU A 164 7.18 -1.91 -2.29
N LEU A 165 5.92 -2.14 -1.88
CA LEU A 165 5.40 -3.47 -1.60
C LEU A 165 3.88 -3.47 -1.75
N SER A 166 3.34 -4.48 -2.41
CA SER A 166 1.89 -4.71 -2.50
C SER A 166 1.56 -6.15 -2.14
N ILE A 167 0.64 -6.33 -1.22
CA ILE A 167 0.25 -7.64 -0.69
C ILE A 167 -1.27 -7.76 -0.71
N TRP A 168 -1.77 -8.91 -1.18
CA TRP A 168 -3.14 -9.34 -0.94
C TRP A 168 -3.11 -10.62 -0.11
N ASP A 169 -3.62 -10.58 1.10
CA ASP A 169 -3.77 -11.76 1.95
C ASP A 169 -5.21 -11.89 2.44
N SER A 170 -5.90 -12.93 1.98
CA SER A 170 -7.28 -13.27 2.38
C SER A 170 -8.26 -12.09 2.22
N HIS A 171 -8.58 -11.42 3.31
CA HIS A 171 -9.54 -10.31 3.38
C HIS A 171 -8.87 -8.94 3.53
N HIS A 172 -7.60 -8.83 3.24
CA HIS A 172 -6.80 -7.63 3.47
C HIS A 172 -5.87 -7.36 2.29
N LEU A 173 -5.92 -6.14 1.78
CA LEU A 173 -4.94 -5.61 0.84
C LEU A 173 -4.08 -4.60 1.59
N ARG A 174 -2.79 -4.60 1.27
CA ARG A 174 -1.89 -3.57 1.76
C ARG A 174 -0.91 -3.18 0.66
N VAL A 175 -0.80 -1.87 0.41
CA VAL A 175 0.23 -1.30 -0.44
C VAL A 175 1.07 -0.33 0.37
N THR A 176 2.38 -0.42 0.22
CA THR A 176 3.33 0.53 0.80
C THR A 176 3.98 1.29 -0.33
N ILE A 177 3.92 2.61 -0.30
CA ILE A 177 4.38 3.48 -1.36
C ILE A 177 5.34 4.53 -0.83
N LEU A 178 6.37 4.82 -1.60
CA LEU A 178 7.17 6.02 -1.44
C LEU A 178 6.45 7.18 -2.13
N VAL A 179 6.35 8.32 -1.45
CA VAL A 179 5.74 9.55 -1.96
C VAL A 179 6.80 10.64 -2.01
N GLU A 180 6.97 11.26 -3.18
CA GLU A 180 7.95 12.31 -3.40
C GLU A 180 7.32 13.51 -4.11
N ARG A 181 7.85 14.70 -3.86
CA ARG A 181 7.36 15.91 -4.53
C ARG A 181 7.93 16.02 -5.95
N SER A 182 7.05 16.07 -6.94
CA SER A 182 7.40 16.24 -8.35
C SER A 182 6.20 16.80 -9.13
N LYS A 183 6.23 18.08 -9.46
CA LYS A 183 5.18 18.71 -10.29
C LYS A 183 5.11 18.09 -11.69
N MET A 184 6.26 17.87 -12.31
CA MET A 184 6.34 17.27 -13.65
C MET A 184 5.77 15.84 -13.64
N GLY A 185 6.17 14.98 -12.69
CA GLY A 185 5.65 13.64 -12.58
C GLY A 185 4.16 13.59 -12.20
N ALA A 186 3.70 14.54 -11.37
CA ALA A 186 2.29 14.66 -11.04
C ALA A 186 1.44 14.99 -12.27
N SER A 187 1.92 15.89 -13.14
CA SER A 187 1.26 16.23 -14.42
C SER A 187 1.26 15.06 -15.41
N ALA A 188 2.18 14.10 -15.26
CA ALA A 188 2.30 12.92 -16.09
C ALA A 188 1.69 11.66 -15.43
N VAL A 189 0.84 11.79 -14.42
CA VAL A 189 0.28 10.66 -13.68
C VAL A 189 -0.43 9.66 -14.59
N ASP A 190 -1.10 10.13 -15.63
CA ASP A 190 -1.86 9.30 -16.57
C ASP A 190 -0.96 8.34 -17.37
N ALA A 191 0.33 8.63 -17.52
CA ALA A 191 1.29 7.71 -18.15
C ALA A 191 1.48 6.39 -17.37
N ASN A 192 1.16 6.38 -16.09
CA ASN A 192 1.22 5.19 -15.23
C ASN A 192 -0.16 4.57 -14.98
N LEU A 193 -1.19 5.05 -15.67
CA LEU A 193 -2.54 4.54 -15.56
C LEU A 193 -2.98 3.88 -16.86
N GLY A 194 -3.87 2.91 -16.76
CA GLY A 194 -4.34 2.22 -17.96
C GLY A 194 -5.36 1.14 -17.66
N TRP A 195 -5.41 0.20 -18.57
CA TRP A 195 -6.39 -0.88 -18.58
C TRP A 195 -5.69 -2.23 -18.68
N ARG A 196 -6.17 -3.21 -17.96
CA ARG A 196 -5.84 -4.61 -18.20
C ARG A 196 -6.95 -5.26 -19.03
N VAL A 197 -6.59 -5.89 -20.13
CA VAL A 197 -7.51 -6.63 -21.01
C VAL A 197 -7.19 -8.11 -20.92
N ALA A 198 -8.17 -8.92 -20.53
CA ALA A 198 -8.08 -10.38 -20.53
C ALA A 198 -8.40 -10.94 -21.92
N SER A 199 -7.68 -11.97 -22.33
CA SER A 199 -7.86 -12.64 -23.63
C SER A 199 -7.88 -11.65 -24.81
N PRO A 200 -6.82 -10.83 -25.00
CA PRO A 200 -6.79 -9.80 -26.02
C PRO A 200 -6.79 -10.40 -27.43
N ASN A 201 -7.37 -9.70 -28.39
CA ASN A 201 -7.19 -9.99 -29.83
C ASN A 201 -5.87 -9.39 -30.33
N ASP A 202 -5.47 -9.72 -31.57
CA ASP A 202 -4.20 -9.29 -32.14
C ASP A 202 -4.05 -7.75 -32.16
N SER A 203 -5.08 -7.01 -32.53
CA SER A 203 -5.07 -5.55 -32.56
C SER A 203 -4.82 -4.94 -31.17
N ILE A 204 -5.32 -5.57 -30.10
CA ILE A 204 -5.09 -5.14 -28.72
C ILE A 204 -3.65 -5.46 -28.30
N VAL A 205 -3.12 -6.61 -28.73
CA VAL A 205 -1.72 -7.01 -28.48
C VAL A 205 -0.77 -6.02 -29.16
N ASP A 206 -1.00 -5.72 -30.45
CA ASP A 206 -0.21 -4.75 -31.21
C ASP A 206 -0.22 -3.36 -30.53
N SER A 207 -1.38 -2.92 -30.03
CA SER A 207 -1.49 -1.66 -29.32
C SER A 207 -0.67 -1.64 -28.02
N ALA A 208 -0.62 -2.76 -27.30
CA ALA A 208 0.17 -2.88 -26.09
C ALA A 208 1.68 -2.85 -26.38
N ILE A 209 2.12 -3.49 -27.47
CA ILE A 209 3.52 -3.47 -27.95
C ILE A 209 3.91 -2.03 -28.34
N GLN A 210 3.10 -1.37 -29.15
CA GLN A 210 3.33 0.02 -29.59
C GLN A 210 3.43 0.99 -28.40
N ALA A 211 2.64 0.76 -27.35
CA ALA A 211 2.69 1.55 -26.12
C ALA A 211 3.88 1.20 -25.20
N GLY A 212 4.70 0.20 -25.54
CA GLY A 212 5.82 -0.26 -24.72
C GLY A 212 5.41 -0.98 -23.42
N LEU A 213 4.14 -1.37 -23.33
CA LEU A 213 3.58 -2.09 -22.17
C LEU A 213 3.66 -3.63 -22.31
N LEU A 214 4.04 -4.10 -23.48
CA LEU A 214 4.34 -5.50 -23.77
C LEU A 214 5.60 -5.55 -24.63
N PRO A 215 6.60 -6.39 -24.33
CA PRO A 215 7.74 -6.61 -25.22
C PRO A 215 7.28 -7.29 -26.50
N GLU A 216 8.00 -7.06 -27.60
CA GLU A 216 7.82 -7.83 -28.81
C GLU A 216 8.05 -9.32 -28.50
N HIS A 217 7.13 -10.17 -28.91
CA HIS A 217 7.20 -11.60 -28.66
C HIS A 217 7.00 -12.39 -29.96
N ASP A 218 7.57 -13.55 -30.01
CA ASP A 218 7.38 -14.47 -31.15
C ASP A 218 5.90 -14.88 -31.26
N SER A 219 5.37 -14.83 -32.45
CA SER A 219 3.97 -14.98 -32.83
C SER A 219 3.30 -16.33 -32.48
N GLY A 220 3.95 -17.17 -31.68
CA GLY A 220 3.48 -18.50 -31.33
C GLY A 220 2.51 -18.63 -30.17
N SER A 221 2.48 -17.67 -29.25
CA SER A 221 1.58 -17.72 -28.07
C SER A 221 0.94 -16.37 -27.80
N ARG A 222 -0.38 -16.31 -27.79
CA ARG A 222 -1.09 -15.10 -27.37
C ARG A 222 -0.95 -14.90 -25.87
N PRO A 223 -0.67 -13.65 -25.40
CA PRO A 223 -0.68 -13.36 -23.98
C PRO A 223 -2.09 -13.54 -23.41
N MET A 224 -2.20 -14.09 -22.20
CA MET A 224 -3.48 -14.26 -21.52
C MET A 224 -4.11 -12.92 -21.13
N HIS A 225 -3.30 -11.88 -20.99
CA HIS A 225 -3.72 -10.51 -20.71
C HIS A 225 -2.65 -9.52 -21.17
N VAL A 226 -3.06 -8.29 -21.42
CA VAL A 226 -2.16 -7.16 -21.73
C VAL A 226 -2.58 -5.92 -20.95
N MET A 227 -1.62 -5.02 -20.76
CA MET A 227 -1.87 -3.66 -20.30
C MET A 227 -1.99 -2.74 -21.50
N LEU A 228 -2.90 -1.77 -21.42
CA LEU A 228 -3.07 -0.69 -22.39
C LEU A 228 -2.96 0.66 -21.67
N PRO A 229 -2.48 1.71 -22.36
CA PRO A 229 -2.46 3.05 -21.79
C PRO A 229 -3.87 3.58 -21.54
N LEU A 230 -4.00 4.61 -20.73
CA LEU A 230 -5.28 5.13 -20.28
C LEU A 230 -6.15 5.64 -21.45
N ASP A 231 -5.54 6.25 -22.46
CA ASP A 231 -6.19 6.81 -23.66
C ASP A 231 -6.60 5.78 -24.71
N ALA A 232 -6.26 4.50 -24.52
CA ALA A 232 -6.68 3.42 -25.44
C ALA A 232 -8.18 3.14 -25.40
N TYR A 233 -8.87 3.50 -24.31
CA TYR A 233 -10.34 3.33 -24.13
C TYR A 233 -10.88 1.99 -24.66
N PRO A 234 -10.42 0.83 -24.16
CA PRO A 234 -10.85 -0.45 -24.69
C PRO A 234 -12.35 -0.68 -24.49
N ASN A 235 -12.93 -1.54 -25.34
CA ASN A 235 -14.34 -1.91 -25.16
C ASN A 235 -14.53 -2.58 -23.78
N LEU A 236 -15.26 -1.90 -22.90
CA LEU A 236 -15.44 -2.28 -21.50
C LEU A 236 -16.24 -3.58 -21.28
N ASN A 237 -16.79 -4.18 -22.34
CA ASN A 237 -17.50 -5.47 -22.27
C ASN A 237 -16.56 -6.66 -22.52
N ALA A 238 -15.29 -6.44 -22.81
CA ALA A 238 -14.33 -7.43 -23.27
C ALA A 238 -13.33 -7.89 -22.20
N GLY A 239 -13.76 -8.14 -20.96
CA GLY A 239 -12.82 -8.63 -19.91
C GLY A 239 -11.86 -7.56 -19.43
N VAL A 240 -12.31 -6.30 -19.31
CA VAL A 240 -11.46 -5.15 -18.99
C VAL A 240 -11.47 -4.82 -17.51
N SER A 241 -10.29 -4.56 -16.95
CA SER A 241 -10.08 -3.99 -15.60
C SER A 241 -9.42 -2.63 -15.70
N GLY A 242 -9.82 -1.69 -14.84
CA GLY A 242 -9.22 -0.36 -14.77
C GLY A 242 -10.24 0.78 -14.65
N PRO A 243 -9.79 2.04 -14.65
CA PRO A 243 -8.39 2.46 -14.70
C PRO A 243 -7.59 1.92 -13.51
N LEU A 244 -6.39 1.45 -13.79
CA LEU A 244 -5.50 0.84 -12.80
C LEU A 244 -4.05 1.27 -13.04
N TRP A 245 -3.17 1.03 -12.06
CA TRP A 245 -1.74 1.27 -12.17
C TRP A 245 -1.10 0.24 -13.11
N THR A 246 -0.35 0.71 -14.12
CA THR A 246 0.26 -0.15 -15.14
C THR A 246 1.72 -0.52 -14.85
N GLY A 247 2.40 0.27 -14.01
CA GLY A 247 3.78 0.02 -13.62
C GLY A 247 3.95 -1.11 -12.60
N ASP A 248 5.17 -1.25 -12.09
CA ASP A 248 5.51 -2.23 -11.06
C ASP A 248 4.70 -1.99 -9.78
N ILE A 249 4.34 -3.06 -9.09
CA ILE A 249 3.58 -3.02 -7.84
C ILE A 249 4.47 -3.23 -6.60
N GLY A 250 5.75 -3.40 -6.79
CA GLY A 250 6.79 -3.55 -5.76
C GLY A 250 8.13 -3.05 -6.25
N ASP A 251 9.01 -2.79 -5.31
CA ASP A 251 10.38 -2.36 -5.55
C ASP A 251 11.31 -3.57 -5.45
N PRO A 252 12.10 -3.89 -6.49
CA PRO A 252 12.97 -5.06 -6.49
C PRO A 252 13.98 -5.08 -5.34
N ASP A 253 14.53 -3.93 -4.95
CA ASP A 253 15.51 -3.84 -3.86
C ASP A 253 14.85 -4.11 -2.50
N VAL A 254 13.63 -3.60 -2.30
CA VAL A 254 12.82 -3.89 -1.10
C VAL A 254 12.49 -5.38 -1.04
N MET A 255 12.06 -5.97 -2.15
CA MET A 255 11.72 -7.40 -2.21
C MET A 255 12.96 -8.28 -1.99
N ALA A 256 14.11 -7.93 -2.59
CA ALA A 256 15.36 -8.65 -2.40
C ALA A 256 15.90 -8.57 -0.97
N SER A 257 15.55 -7.52 -0.21
CA SER A 257 15.89 -7.38 1.21
C SER A 257 15.08 -8.31 2.12
N MET A 258 13.95 -8.82 1.65
CA MET A 258 13.11 -9.75 2.39
C MET A 258 13.70 -11.16 2.31
N SER A 259 14.00 -11.75 3.46
CA SER A 259 14.52 -13.12 3.53
C SER A 259 13.81 -13.91 4.63
N GLU A 260 13.80 -15.24 4.49
CA GLU A 260 13.29 -16.13 5.53
C GLU A 260 14.09 -15.97 6.83
N THR A 261 15.39 -15.68 6.75
CA THR A 261 16.26 -15.44 7.90
C THR A 261 15.85 -14.16 8.62
N ALA A 262 15.69 -13.05 7.89
CA ALA A 262 15.23 -11.79 8.47
C ALA A 262 13.84 -11.92 9.11
N ALA A 263 12.91 -12.63 8.46
CA ALA A 263 11.58 -12.90 9.01
C ALA A 263 11.65 -13.74 10.31
N GLU A 264 12.57 -14.71 10.37
CA GLU A 264 12.80 -15.51 11.58
C GLU A 264 13.39 -14.69 12.72
N GLU A 265 14.39 -13.84 12.43
CA GLU A 265 15.01 -12.97 13.42
C GLU A 265 14.00 -11.97 14.01
N ILE A 266 13.19 -11.31 13.17
CA ILE A 266 12.14 -10.39 13.60
C ILE A 266 11.10 -11.09 14.49
N CYS A 267 10.65 -12.31 14.13
CA CYS A 267 9.67 -13.04 14.91
C CYS A 267 10.19 -13.58 16.25
N LYS A 268 11.50 -13.64 16.45
CA LYS A 268 12.10 -14.09 17.73
C LYS A 268 12.19 -12.97 18.77
N VAL A 269 11.93 -11.74 18.38
CA VAL A 269 11.90 -10.61 19.32
C VAL A 269 10.67 -10.75 20.21
N GLY A 270 10.89 -11.00 21.50
CA GLY A 270 9.85 -11.02 22.53
C GLY A 270 9.63 -12.34 23.26
N ASP A 271 9.40 -13.45 22.60
CA ASP A 271 9.25 -14.76 23.23
C ASP A 271 9.62 -15.92 22.29
N PRO A 272 10.77 -16.57 22.52
CA PRO A 272 11.26 -17.64 21.64
C PRO A 272 10.36 -18.89 21.59
N GLU A 273 9.59 -19.16 22.62
CA GLU A 273 8.76 -20.39 22.68
C GLU A 273 7.37 -20.22 22.04
N MET A 274 6.76 -19.02 22.11
CA MET A 274 5.45 -18.74 21.52
C MET A 274 5.48 -18.59 19.99
N ASN A 275 6.61 -18.31 19.40
CA ASN A 275 6.72 -17.80 18.03
C ASN A 275 6.95 -18.84 16.92
N LEU A 276 7.11 -20.14 17.22
CA LEU A 276 7.37 -21.16 16.17
C LEU A 276 6.29 -21.19 15.06
N LYS A 277 5.03 -20.95 15.42
CA LYS A 277 3.91 -20.94 14.46
C LYS A 277 3.90 -19.66 13.63
N GLU A 278 4.21 -18.52 14.23
CA GLU A 278 4.32 -17.21 13.57
C GLU A 278 5.55 -17.14 12.71
N VAL A 279 6.69 -17.63 13.16
CA VAL A 279 7.90 -17.78 12.35
C VAL A 279 7.62 -18.58 11.08
N ARG A 280 6.93 -19.72 11.18
CA ARG A 280 6.55 -20.50 9.99
C ARG A 280 5.64 -19.72 9.03
N ARG A 281 4.67 -18.97 9.57
CA ARG A 281 3.78 -18.11 8.77
C ARG A 281 4.54 -16.98 8.08
N ALA A 282 5.44 -16.30 8.79
CA ALA A 282 6.25 -15.22 8.26
C ALA A 282 7.18 -15.73 7.14
N LYS A 283 7.87 -16.86 7.36
CA LYS A 283 8.70 -17.50 6.31
C LYS A 283 7.88 -17.91 5.08
N GLN A 284 6.67 -18.45 5.28
CA GLN A 284 5.77 -18.78 4.18
C GLN A 284 5.25 -17.53 3.44
N ALA A 285 5.02 -16.44 4.15
CA ALA A 285 4.62 -15.17 3.53
C ALA A 285 5.75 -14.63 2.64
N VAL A 286 6.99 -14.60 3.15
CA VAL A 286 8.16 -14.19 2.35
C VAL A 286 8.32 -15.03 1.09
N LYS A 287 8.23 -16.37 1.19
CA LYS A 287 8.27 -17.28 0.03
C LYS A 287 7.19 -17.05 -1.03
N ARG A 288 6.07 -16.43 -0.66
CA ARG A 288 4.99 -16.11 -1.61
C ARG A 288 5.16 -14.75 -2.27
N ILE A 289 5.96 -13.88 -1.66
CA ILE A 289 6.20 -12.51 -2.12
C ILE A 289 7.45 -12.45 -2.99
N CYS A 290 8.48 -13.20 -2.62
CA CYS A 290 9.73 -13.35 -3.35
C CYS A 290 9.74 -14.65 -4.15
#